data_760c81a6db2153a7ed0768be92afbd56
#
_entry.id   760c81a6db2153a7ed0768be92afbd56
#
_cell.length_a   1.000
_cell.length_b   1.000
_cell.length_c   1.000
_cell.angle_alpha   90.00
_cell.angle_beta   90.00
_cell.angle_gamma   90.00
#
_symmetry.space_group_name_H-M   'P 1'
#
loop_
_entity.id
_entity.type
_entity.pdbx_description
1 polymer ?
#
loop_
_entity_poly.entity_id
_entity_poly.type
_entity_poly.pdbx_seq_one_letter_code
_entity_poly.pdbx_strand_id
1 'polypeptide(L)'
;MLALTPADFDFERKIIHVTKSFQRIKGEDIITPPKTEKGIRRVLMPDFYVAEMKGYLEVLQINESERIFPFTKSYLHHEMRRGCTISGVKRIRIHGIRHSHISLLIDMDFSAVAIADRVGHESIDITYRYAHLFPSTQLEVADKLFDNNTERIEKSLL
;
A
#
# COMPACT_ATOMS: atom_id res chain seq x y z
N MET A 1 -9.19 4.36 -1.22
CA MET A 1 -8.94 5.46 -2.18
C MET A 1 -10.20 6.26 -2.48
N LEU A 2 -11.25 5.70 -3.07
CA LEU A 2 -12.45 6.46 -3.51
C LEU A 2 -13.25 7.15 -2.39
N ALA A 3 -13.02 6.82 -1.12
CA ALA A 3 -13.66 7.45 0.03
C ALA A 3 -12.80 8.56 0.67
N LEU A 4 -11.56 8.75 0.20
CA LEU A 4 -10.64 9.72 0.81
C LEU A 4 -11.07 11.15 0.57
N THR A 5 -10.92 11.97 1.60
CA THR A 5 -11.16 13.40 1.64
C THR A 5 -9.87 14.11 2.10
N PRO A 6 -9.70 15.43 1.90
CA PRO A 6 -8.53 16.15 2.40
C PRO A 6 -8.29 15.95 3.90
N ALA A 7 -9.35 15.89 4.72
CA ALA A 7 -9.26 15.66 6.16
C ALA A 7 -8.64 14.29 6.56
N ASP A 8 -8.51 13.35 5.63
CA ASP A 8 -7.85 12.06 5.90
C ASP A 8 -6.30 12.15 5.81
N PHE A 9 -5.74 13.29 5.40
CA PHE A 9 -4.32 13.49 5.22
C PHE A 9 -3.72 14.37 6.32
N ASP A 10 -2.85 13.79 7.13
CA ASP A 10 -1.97 14.53 8.06
C ASP A 10 -0.63 14.75 7.35
N PHE A 11 -0.47 15.90 6.75
CA PHE A 11 0.73 16.26 6.00
C PHE A 11 1.93 16.58 6.88
N GLU A 12 1.73 16.97 8.12
CA GLU A 12 2.81 17.22 9.08
C GLU A 12 3.45 15.90 9.53
N ARG A 13 2.61 14.92 9.86
CA ARG A 13 3.06 13.59 10.24
C ARG A 13 3.24 12.63 9.05
N LYS A 14 2.92 13.10 7.85
CA LYS A 14 2.98 12.31 6.60
C LYS A 14 2.13 11.03 6.65
N ILE A 15 0.92 11.13 7.21
CA ILE A 15 0.03 9.98 7.43
C ILE A 15 -1.26 10.15 6.63
N ILE A 16 -1.70 9.04 6.01
CA ILE A 16 -3.07 8.90 5.50
C ILE A 16 -3.86 8.04 6.50
N HIS A 17 -5.00 8.54 6.96
CA HIS A 17 -5.94 7.83 7.80
C HIS A 17 -6.96 7.10 6.91
N VAL A 18 -6.87 5.77 6.84
CA VAL A 18 -7.83 4.95 6.09
C VAL A 18 -8.91 4.48 7.06
N THR A 19 -9.99 5.25 7.17
CA THR A 19 -11.10 5.01 8.10
C THR A 19 -12.44 4.77 7.41
N LYS A 20 -12.46 4.93 6.08
CA LYS A 20 -13.69 4.94 5.28
C LYS A 20 -13.59 4.01 4.08
N SER A 21 -14.71 3.46 3.67
CA SER A 21 -14.90 2.65 2.47
C SER A 21 -16.01 3.24 1.62
N PHE A 22 -15.83 3.23 0.30
CA PHE A 22 -16.79 3.72 -0.67
C PHE A 22 -17.46 2.56 -1.41
N GLN A 23 -18.78 2.63 -1.49
CA GLN A 23 -19.59 1.73 -2.32
C GLN A 23 -20.63 2.57 -3.09
N ARG A 24 -21.01 2.10 -4.26
CA ARG A 24 -22.16 2.65 -5.00
C ARG A 24 -23.22 1.58 -5.12
N ILE A 25 -24.39 1.82 -4.51
CA ILE A 25 -25.51 0.88 -4.45
C ILE A 25 -26.71 1.56 -5.07
N LYS A 26 -27.32 0.95 -6.08
CA LYS A 26 -28.48 1.48 -6.80
C LYS A 26 -28.34 2.94 -7.27
N GLY A 27 -27.11 3.33 -7.65
CA GLY A 27 -26.82 4.69 -8.13
C GLY A 27 -26.42 5.69 -7.05
N GLU A 28 -26.58 5.36 -5.77
CA GLU A 28 -26.23 6.21 -4.63
C GLU A 28 -24.84 5.91 -4.10
N ASP A 29 -24.10 6.95 -3.74
CA ASP A 29 -22.76 6.87 -3.16
C ASP A 29 -22.88 6.70 -1.64
N ILE A 30 -22.41 5.57 -1.14
CA ILE A 30 -22.46 5.20 0.28
C ILE A 30 -21.05 5.13 0.85
N ILE A 31 -20.80 5.89 1.91
CA ILE A 31 -19.58 5.85 2.70
C ILE A 31 -19.85 5.07 3.98
N THR A 32 -19.04 4.04 4.22
CA THR A 32 -19.15 3.20 5.43
C THR A 32 -17.76 3.04 6.07
N PRO A 33 -17.66 2.62 7.32
CA PRO A 33 -16.41 2.10 7.86
C PRO A 33 -15.90 0.91 7.04
N PRO A 34 -14.61 0.61 7.08
CA PRO A 34 -14.07 -0.63 6.53
C PRO A 34 -14.75 -1.86 7.15
N LYS A 35 -14.81 -2.95 6.39
CA LYS A 35 -15.47 -4.20 6.85
C LYS A 35 -14.77 -4.89 8.02
N THR A 36 -13.48 -4.63 8.21
CA THR A 36 -12.64 -5.26 9.25
C THR A 36 -11.89 -4.19 10.03
N GLU A 37 -11.56 -4.48 11.26
CA GLU A 37 -10.80 -3.57 12.12
C GLU A 37 -9.43 -3.22 11.50
N LYS A 38 -8.72 -4.18 10.92
CA LYS A 38 -7.46 -3.93 10.21
C LYS A 38 -7.62 -3.15 8.90
N GLY A 39 -8.85 -3.01 8.41
CA GLY A 39 -9.18 -2.08 7.34
C GLY A 39 -9.01 -0.62 7.77
N ILE A 40 -9.18 -0.32 9.07
CA ILE A 40 -8.87 0.97 9.69
C ILE A 40 -7.38 0.99 9.98
N ARG A 41 -6.64 1.83 9.29
CA ARG A 41 -5.18 1.88 9.40
C ARG A 41 -4.61 3.24 9.04
N ARG A 42 -3.37 3.44 9.46
CA ARG A 42 -2.54 4.58 9.09
C ARG A 42 -1.51 4.14 8.06
N VAL A 43 -1.32 4.92 7.03
CA VAL A 43 -0.32 4.65 6.00
C VAL A 43 0.63 5.83 5.92
N LEU A 44 1.91 5.61 6.21
CA LEU A 44 2.95 6.63 6.06
C LEU A 44 3.18 6.93 4.58
N MET A 45 3.25 8.21 4.26
CA MET A 45 3.53 8.72 2.91
C MET A 45 5.02 9.02 2.76
N PRO A 46 5.65 8.65 1.66
CA PRO A 46 6.97 9.17 1.31
C PRO A 46 6.89 10.65 0.94
N ASP A 47 8.01 11.38 1.08
CA ASP A 47 8.06 12.84 0.91
C ASP A 47 7.61 13.31 -0.47
N PHE A 48 7.99 12.60 -1.51
CA PHE A 48 7.55 12.92 -2.86
C PHE A 48 6.03 12.89 -3.01
N TYR A 49 5.38 11.90 -2.38
CA TYR A 49 3.92 11.75 -2.44
C TYR A 49 3.20 12.83 -1.61
N VAL A 50 3.80 13.24 -0.48
CA VAL A 50 3.30 14.39 0.31
C VAL A 50 3.28 15.65 -0.54
N ALA A 51 4.38 15.94 -1.27
CA ALA A 51 4.49 17.11 -2.14
C ALA A 51 3.46 17.06 -3.29
N GLU A 52 3.34 15.91 -3.97
CA GLU A 52 2.37 15.72 -5.04
C GLU A 52 0.92 15.90 -4.56
N MET A 53 0.57 15.31 -3.40
CA MET A 53 -0.78 15.41 -2.88
C MET A 53 -1.14 16.82 -2.40
N LYS A 54 -0.20 17.56 -1.80
CA LYS A 54 -0.42 18.97 -1.46
C LYS A 54 -0.73 19.80 -2.71
N GLY A 55 0.14 19.74 -3.71
CA GLY A 55 -0.09 20.45 -4.98
C GLY A 55 -1.38 20.04 -5.68
N TYR A 56 -1.73 18.76 -5.63
CA TYR A 56 -3.00 18.27 -6.21
C TYR A 56 -4.23 18.84 -5.49
N LEU A 57 -4.22 18.88 -4.15
CA LEU A 57 -5.33 19.45 -3.36
C LEU A 57 -5.47 20.96 -3.55
N GLU A 58 -4.35 21.68 -3.68
CA GLU A 58 -4.35 23.11 -4.00
C GLU A 58 -5.05 23.41 -5.34
N VAL A 59 -4.81 22.57 -6.35
CA VAL A 59 -5.48 22.69 -7.66
C VAL A 59 -6.96 22.35 -7.59
N LEU A 60 -7.34 21.33 -6.80
CA LEU A 60 -8.73 20.89 -6.69
C LEU A 60 -9.63 21.91 -5.98
N GLN A 61 -9.11 22.66 -5.02
CA GLN A 61 -9.85 23.65 -4.21
C GLN A 61 -11.17 23.11 -3.62
N ILE A 62 -11.17 21.85 -3.19
CA ILE A 62 -12.32 21.17 -2.59
C ILE A 62 -12.34 21.35 -1.07
N ASN A 63 -13.53 21.20 -0.46
CA ASN A 63 -13.68 21.26 0.98
C ASN A 63 -13.10 20.01 1.65
N GLU A 64 -12.74 20.12 2.93
CA GLU A 64 -12.13 19.01 3.70
C GLU A 64 -12.98 17.73 3.77
N SER A 65 -14.30 17.87 3.63
CA SER A 65 -15.24 16.73 3.65
C SER A 65 -15.57 16.16 2.28
N GLU A 66 -15.15 16.81 1.20
CA GLU A 66 -15.42 16.34 -0.16
C GLU A 66 -14.46 15.22 -0.58
N ARG A 67 -14.95 14.29 -1.41
CA ARG A 67 -14.10 13.20 -1.90
C ARG A 67 -13.09 13.73 -2.92
N ILE A 68 -11.81 13.47 -2.67
CA ILE A 68 -10.70 13.81 -3.59
C ILE A 68 -10.89 13.13 -4.95
N PHE A 69 -11.42 11.90 -4.93
CA PHE A 69 -11.63 11.08 -6.12
C PHE A 69 -13.12 10.78 -6.30
N PRO A 70 -13.91 11.72 -6.89
CA PRO A 70 -15.35 11.56 -7.06
C PRO A 70 -15.70 10.60 -8.20
N PHE A 71 -14.92 9.54 -8.37
CA PHE A 71 -15.05 8.56 -9.42
C PHE A 71 -15.77 7.31 -8.95
N THR A 72 -16.25 6.50 -9.91
CA THR A 72 -16.80 5.17 -9.68
C THR A 72 -15.78 4.07 -9.95
N LYS A 73 -16.04 2.85 -9.47
CA LYS A 73 -15.22 1.69 -9.83
C LYS A 73 -15.19 1.45 -11.34
N SER A 74 -16.32 1.64 -12.02
CA SER A 74 -16.42 1.47 -13.48
C SER A 74 -15.52 2.45 -14.22
N TYR A 75 -15.48 3.70 -13.78
CA TYR A 75 -14.58 4.72 -14.32
C TYR A 75 -13.11 4.28 -14.20
N LEU A 76 -12.69 3.82 -13.01
CA LEU A 76 -11.32 3.34 -12.82
C LEU A 76 -10.97 2.15 -13.72
N HIS A 77 -11.90 1.22 -13.93
CA HIS A 77 -11.68 0.10 -14.86
C HIS A 77 -11.55 0.57 -16.31
N HIS A 78 -12.33 1.59 -16.69
CA HIS A 78 -12.23 2.19 -18.02
C HIS A 78 -10.89 2.87 -18.23
N GLU A 79 -10.47 3.74 -17.30
CA GLU A 79 -9.19 4.44 -17.36
C GLU A 79 -7.98 3.49 -17.32
N MET A 80 -8.04 2.45 -16.52
CA MET A 80 -7.01 1.39 -16.52
C MET A 80 -6.89 0.73 -17.90
N ARG A 81 -8.02 0.42 -18.54
CA ARG A 81 -8.02 -0.14 -19.90
C ARG A 81 -7.40 0.83 -20.89
N ARG A 82 -7.87 2.09 -20.86
CA ARG A 82 -7.38 3.15 -21.75
C ARG A 82 -5.87 3.36 -21.61
N GLY A 83 -5.38 3.50 -20.37
CA GLY A 83 -3.97 3.69 -20.08
C GLY A 83 -3.11 2.51 -20.56
N CYS A 84 -3.52 1.27 -20.29
CA CYS A 84 -2.80 0.08 -20.76
C CYS A 84 -2.78 -0.03 -22.30
N THR A 85 -3.87 0.36 -22.97
CA THR A 85 -3.92 0.35 -24.44
C THR A 85 -2.95 1.38 -25.04
N ILE A 86 -2.87 2.59 -24.45
CA ILE A 86 -2.00 3.67 -24.95
C ILE A 86 -0.52 3.34 -24.67
N SER A 87 -0.21 2.82 -23.48
CA SER A 87 1.18 2.55 -23.07
C SER A 87 1.73 1.21 -23.57
N GLY A 88 0.90 0.32 -24.08
CA GLY A 88 1.29 -1.06 -24.44
C GLY A 88 1.57 -1.98 -23.23
N VAL A 89 1.35 -1.49 -22.00
CA VAL A 89 1.58 -2.27 -20.78
C VAL A 89 0.47 -3.32 -20.62
N LYS A 90 0.86 -4.52 -20.15
CA LYS A 90 -0.08 -5.61 -19.87
C LYS A 90 -1.19 -5.15 -18.92
N ARG A 91 -2.44 -5.32 -19.34
CA ARG A 91 -3.60 -4.96 -18.52
C ARG A 91 -3.70 -5.86 -17.28
N ILE A 92 -3.80 -5.22 -16.12
CA ILE A 92 -4.13 -5.84 -14.85
C ILE A 92 -5.49 -5.35 -14.34
N ARG A 93 -6.09 -6.08 -13.39
CA ARG A 93 -7.28 -5.61 -12.68
C ARG A 93 -6.89 -4.49 -11.71
N ILE A 94 -7.81 -3.58 -11.35
CA ILE A 94 -7.55 -2.53 -10.35
C ILE A 94 -7.02 -3.11 -9.03
N HIS A 95 -7.57 -4.25 -8.59
CA HIS A 95 -7.07 -4.94 -7.39
C HIS A 95 -5.63 -5.48 -7.59
N GLY A 96 -5.23 -5.74 -8.83
CA GLY A 96 -3.86 -6.14 -9.17
C GLY A 96 -2.81 -5.09 -8.78
N ILE A 97 -3.16 -3.79 -8.73
CA ILE A 97 -2.26 -2.74 -8.22
C ILE A 97 -1.83 -3.03 -6.78
N ARG A 98 -2.77 -3.52 -5.94
CA ARG A 98 -2.44 -3.95 -4.58
C ARG A 98 -1.47 -5.14 -4.57
N HIS A 99 -1.67 -6.13 -5.45
CA HIS A 99 -0.75 -7.25 -5.60
C HIS A 99 0.64 -6.78 -6.03
N SER A 100 0.71 -5.88 -7.02
CA SER A 100 1.98 -5.29 -7.48
C SER A 100 2.70 -4.54 -6.35
N HIS A 101 1.96 -3.80 -5.50
CA HIS A 101 2.54 -3.12 -4.35
C HIS A 101 3.11 -4.10 -3.33
N ILE A 102 2.41 -5.20 -3.04
CA ILE A 102 2.89 -6.24 -2.13
C ILE A 102 4.17 -6.89 -2.70
N SER A 103 4.17 -7.25 -3.99
CA SER A 103 5.34 -7.83 -4.66
C SER A 103 6.55 -6.89 -4.62
N LEU A 104 6.33 -5.59 -4.84
CA LEU A 104 7.39 -4.58 -4.74
C LEU A 104 7.97 -4.50 -3.33
N LEU A 105 7.12 -4.52 -2.30
CA LEU A 105 7.60 -4.48 -0.91
C LEU A 105 8.38 -5.74 -0.53
N ILE A 106 8.00 -6.89 -1.08
CA ILE A 106 8.77 -8.14 -0.92
C ILE A 106 10.13 -8.04 -1.61
N ASP A 107 10.17 -7.52 -2.82
CA ASP A 107 11.41 -7.29 -3.60
C ASP A 107 12.36 -6.28 -2.90
N MET A 108 11.80 -5.40 -2.07
CA MET A 108 12.53 -4.47 -1.22
C MET A 108 12.86 -5.05 0.18
N ASP A 109 12.77 -6.36 0.37
CA ASP A 109 13.07 -7.09 1.61
C ASP A 109 12.26 -6.69 2.85
N PHE A 110 11.06 -6.10 2.68
CA PHE A 110 10.19 -5.84 3.82
C PHE A 110 9.57 -7.14 4.37
N SER A 111 9.50 -7.24 5.69
CA SER A 111 8.91 -8.40 6.36
C SER A 111 7.42 -8.57 6.04
N ALA A 112 6.93 -9.83 6.05
CA ALA A 112 5.53 -10.12 5.84
C ALA A 112 4.59 -9.41 6.83
N VAL A 113 5.07 -9.18 8.08
CA VAL A 113 4.34 -8.43 9.11
C VAL A 113 4.17 -6.97 8.71
N ALA A 114 5.26 -6.29 8.33
CA ALA A 114 5.23 -4.89 7.91
C ALA A 114 4.34 -4.69 6.67
N ILE A 115 4.40 -5.63 5.73
CA ILE A 115 3.54 -5.61 4.55
C ILE A 115 2.06 -5.79 4.93
N ALA A 116 1.74 -6.76 5.79
CA ALA A 116 0.37 -7.01 6.25
C ALA A 116 -0.25 -5.77 6.91
N ASP A 117 0.49 -5.11 7.80
CA ASP A 117 0.05 -3.89 8.48
C ASP A 117 -0.18 -2.75 7.49
N ARG A 118 0.76 -2.50 6.58
CA ARG A 118 0.65 -1.43 5.59
C ARG A 118 -0.55 -1.59 4.68
N VAL A 119 -0.79 -2.82 4.19
CA VAL A 119 -1.91 -3.07 3.27
C VAL A 119 -3.22 -3.38 4.01
N GLY A 120 -3.21 -3.60 5.32
CA GLY A 120 -4.38 -3.93 6.13
C GLY A 120 -4.91 -5.34 5.82
N HIS A 121 -4.05 -6.34 5.88
CA HIS A 121 -4.48 -7.74 5.82
C HIS A 121 -5.04 -8.16 7.19
N GLU A 122 -6.17 -8.83 7.18
CA GLU A 122 -6.83 -9.32 8.39
C GLU A 122 -6.00 -10.39 9.12
N SER A 123 -5.35 -11.26 8.33
CA SER A 123 -4.38 -12.25 8.80
C SER A 123 -3.09 -12.14 8.00
N ILE A 124 -1.97 -12.45 8.66
CA ILE A 124 -0.66 -12.56 8.00
C ILE A 124 -0.64 -13.67 6.94
N ASP A 125 -1.48 -14.71 7.08
CA ASP A 125 -1.62 -15.79 6.12
C ASP A 125 -1.98 -15.28 4.72
N ILE A 126 -2.70 -14.16 4.64
CA ILE A 126 -3.00 -13.51 3.36
C ILE A 126 -1.71 -13.00 2.70
N THR A 127 -0.75 -12.51 3.48
CA THR A 127 0.56 -12.09 2.98
C THR A 127 1.42 -13.30 2.61
N TYR A 128 1.34 -14.39 3.34
CA TYR A 128 2.06 -15.63 3.02
C TYR A 128 1.60 -16.33 1.73
N ARG A 129 0.46 -15.95 1.14
CA ARG A 129 0.11 -16.38 -0.23
C ARG A 129 1.13 -15.91 -1.27
N TYR A 130 1.95 -14.94 -0.93
CA TYR A 130 3.07 -14.43 -1.73
C TYR A 130 4.41 -15.03 -1.29
N ALA A 131 4.41 -16.10 -0.46
CA ALA A 131 5.63 -16.69 0.10
C ALA A 131 6.66 -17.09 -0.97
N HIS A 132 6.17 -17.48 -2.17
CA HIS A 132 7.01 -17.84 -3.32
C HIS A 132 7.81 -16.66 -3.90
N LEU A 133 7.47 -15.41 -3.53
CA LEU A 133 8.19 -14.19 -3.94
C LEU A 133 9.26 -13.78 -2.91
N PHE A 134 9.18 -14.29 -1.67
CA PHE A 134 10.21 -14.01 -0.67
C PHE A 134 11.51 -14.74 -1.04
N PRO A 135 12.68 -14.09 -0.88
CA PRO A 135 13.95 -14.75 -1.11
C PRO A 135 14.06 -16.05 -0.31
N SER A 136 14.68 -17.06 -0.89
CA SER A 136 14.97 -18.31 -0.18
C SER A 136 16.11 -18.04 0.82
N THR A 137 15.74 -17.76 2.06
CA THR A 137 16.64 -17.31 3.12
C THR A 137 17.57 -18.39 3.70
N GLN A 138 17.46 -19.65 3.24
CA GLN A 138 18.26 -20.76 3.79
C GLN A 138 19.77 -20.56 3.60
N LEU A 139 20.20 -20.11 2.42
CA LEU A 139 21.62 -19.80 2.15
C LEU A 139 22.06 -18.55 2.92
N GLU A 140 21.26 -17.49 2.88
CA GLU A 140 21.56 -16.25 3.62
C GLU A 140 21.60 -16.44 5.14
N VAL A 141 20.76 -17.33 5.70
CA VAL A 141 20.79 -17.68 7.11
C VAL A 141 22.10 -18.39 7.45
N ALA A 142 22.54 -19.32 6.60
CA ALA A 142 23.80 -20.02 6.79
C ALA A 142 25.00 -19.05 6.73
N ASP A 143 25.03 -18.15 5.75
CA ASP A 143 26.08 -17.14 5.58
C ASP A 143 26.12 -16.17 6.76
N LYS A 144 24.97 -15.61 7.16
CA LYS A 144 24.88 -14.69 8.32
C LYS A 144 25.25 -15.38 9.65
N LEU A 145 24.95 -16.66 9.82
CA LEU A 145 25.38 -17.41 11.00
C LEU A 145 26.89 -17.65 10.99
N PHE A 146 27.48 -17.86 9.83
CA PHE A 146 28.92 -17.98 9.66
C PHE A 146 29.64 -16.67 10.00
N ASP A 147 29.18 -15.54 9.44
CA ASP A 147 29.76 -14.20 9.67
C ASP A 147 29.68 -13.80 11.14
N ASN A 148 28.51 -13.98 11.79
CA ASN A 148 28.35 -13.73 13.23
C ASN A 148 29.26 -14.57 14.11
N ASN A 149 29.56 -15.82 13.69
CA ASN A 149 30.45 -16.68 14.45
C ASN A 149 31.91 -16.23 14.31
N THR A 150 32.31 -15.80 13.15
CA THR A 150 33.64 -15.26 12.85
C THR A 150 33.93 -13.98 13.65
N GLU A 151 33.00 -13.02 13.66
CA GLU A 151 33.10 -11.80 14.46
C GLU A 151 33.18 -12.07 15.99
N ARG A 152 32.45 -13.08 16.49
CA ARG A 152 32.54 -13.47 17.90
C ARG A 152 33.89 -14.07 18.28
N ILE A 153 34.47 -14.88 17.40
CA ILE A 153 35.79 -15.49 17.63
C ILE A 153 36.87 -14.40 17.62
N GLU A 154 36.83 -13.47 16.67
CA GLU A 154 37.77 -12.36 16.61
C GLU A 154 37.71 -11.46 17.87
N LYS A 155 36.52 -11.14 18.35
CA LYS A 155 36.32 -10.35 19.59
C LYS A 155 36.73 -11.08 20.87
N SER A 156 36.82 -12.41 20.85
CA SER A 156 37.28 -13.20 22.01
C SER A 156 38.78 -13.41 22.07
N LEU A 157 39.49 -13.06 21.00
CA LEU A 157 40.96 -13.20 20.90
C LEU A 157 41.71 -11.88 21.13
N LEU A 158 40.97 -10.77 21.39
CA LEU A 158 41.47 -9.44 21.76
C LEU A 158 41.23 -9.17 23.25
#